data_ee59e5f08c59743bbad87a09411a9c21
#
_entry.id   ee59e5f08c59743bbad87a09411a9c21
#
_cell.length_a   1.000
_cell.length_b   1.000
_cell.length_c   1.000
_cell.angle_alpha   90.00
_cell.angle_beta   90.00
_cell.angle_gamma   90.00
#
_symmetry.space_group_name_H-M   'P 1'
#
loop_
_entity.id
_entity.type
_entity.pdbx_description
1 polymer ?
#
loop_
_entity_poly.entity_id
_entity_poly.type
_entity_poly.pdbx_seq_one_letter_code
_entity_poly.pdbx_strand_id
1 'polypeptide(L)'
;MAQTDLTKALLKRFDKLKAQRQNWETHWQEVADYMIPRKADVTKSRSKGDKRTELIFDSSPLQSVELLAASLHGMLTNPSTPWFSLRFKEEDMEFEDEAKEWLESATETMYTAFNRSNFQQEIFELYHDLITFGTAAMFIEEDDDDILKFSTRHINEIYIAENDKGRIDTVFRKFKLSARAAVQKFGENVSNNIATKNRKDPYEEVEILHVIYPRADFNPKKQDKQNMPFASVYMEAGSGDELSVSGFREFPFVVPRYLKASHEIYGRSPAMTALPDVKMLNEMSKTTIKAAQKQVDPPLLVPDDGFILPVRTVPGGLNFYRSGTRDRIEPLNIGANNPLGLNMEEQRRNSIRNAFYVNQLMMQQ
;
A
#
# COMPACT_ATOMS: atom_id res chain seq x y z
N MET A 1 20.20 -0.47 -26.88
CA MET A 1 21.56 -0.54 -26.29
C MET A 1 21.79 -1.94 -25.76
N ALA A 2 23.03 -2.37 -25.61
CA ALA A 2 23.34 -3.70 -25.08
C ALA A 2 23.43 -3.67 -23.55
N GLN A 3 23.33 -4.82 -22.93
CA GLN A 3 23.57 -5.02 -21.51
C GLN A 3 25.03 -4.64 -21.16
N THR A 4 25.21 -3.70 -20.24
CA THR A 4 26.52 -3.25 -19.76
C THR A 4 26.97 -4.09 -18.55
N ASP A 5 28.27 -4.05 -18.18
CA ASP A 5 28.73 -4.73 -16.96
C ASP A 5 28.09 -4.12 -15.70
N LEU A 6 27.78 -2.83 -15.74
CA LEU A 6 27.03 -2.14 -14.70
C LEU A 6 25.65 -2.74 -14.51
N THR A 7 24.88 -2.88 -15.59
CA THR A 7 23.49 -3.40 -15.52
C THR A 7 23.46 -4.86 -15.06
N LYS A 8 24.45 -5.68 -15.45
CA LYS A 8 24.60 -7.05 -14.94
C LYS A 8 24.84 -7.08 -13.43
N ALA A 9 25.70 -6.20 -12.93
CA ALA A 9 25.98 -6.10 -11.50
C ALA A 9 24.74 -5.64 -10.72
N LEU A 10 23.96 -4.69 -11.25
CA LEU A 10 22.74 -4.21 -10.66
C LEU A 10 21.64 -5.28 -10.64
N LEU A 11 21.45 -6.05 -11.71
CA LEU A 11 20.52 -7.18 -11.73
C LEU A 11 20.87 -8.22 -10.66
N LYS A 12 22.15 -8.58 -10.51
CA LYS A 12 22.58 -9.51 -9.46
C LYS A 12 22.30 -8.98 -8.05
N ARG A 13 22.43 -7.67 -7.82
CA ARG A 13 22.04 -7.02 -6.54
C ARG A 13 20.53 -7.08 -6.35
N PHE A 14 19.77 -6.78 -7.39
CA PHE A 14 18.31 -6.86 -7.37
C PHE A 14 17.80 -8.25 -6.98
N ASP A 15 18.35 -9.31 -7.56
CA ASP A 15 17.99 -10.70 -7.24
C ASP A 15 18.22 -11.03 -5.76
N LYS A 16 19.29 -10.53 -5.16
CA LYS A 16 19.55 -10.67 -3.72
C LYS A 16 18.49 -9.98 -2.87
N LEU A 17 18.14 -8.72 -3.20
CA LEU A 17 17.11 -7.96 -2.48
C LEU A 17 15.74 -8.61 -2.62
N LYS A 18 15.42 -9.14 -3.80
CA LYS A 18 14.20 -9.90 -4.06
C LYS A 18 14.11 -11.16 -3.18
N ALA A 19 15.19 -11.92 -3.07
CA ALA A 19 15.22 -13.10 -2.20
C ALA A 19 15.03 -12.73 -0.72
N GLN A 20 15.64 -11.65 -0.23
CA GLN A 20 15.48 -11.18 1.16
C GLN A 20 14.06 -10.71 1.47
N ARG A 21 13.33 -10.19 0.47
CA ARG A 21 11.98 -9.64 0.64
C ARG A 21 10.87 -10.69 0.58
N GLN A 22 11.14 -11.88 0.09
CA GLN A 22 10.13 -12.90 -0.20
C GLN A 22 9.19 -13.22 0.97
N ASN A 23 9.72 -13.32 2.19
CA ASN A 23 8.92 -13.59 3.39
C ASN A 23 7.97 -12.42 3.73
N TRP A 24 8.41 -11.18 3.47
CA TRP A 24 7.61 -9.98 3.69
C TRP A 24 6.44 -9.89 2.71
N GLU A 25 6.64 -10.29 1.45
CA GLU A 25 5.63 -10.20 0.40
C GLU A 25 4.36 -10.96 0.75
N THR A 26 4.51 -12.19 1.29
CA THR A 26 3.37 -13.01 1.72
C THR A 26 2.60 -12.35 2.87
N HIS A 27 3.32 -11.80 3.85
CA HIS A 27 2.72 -11.11 4.98
C HIS A 27 2.00 -9.82 4.53
N TRP A 28 2.63 -9.00 3.69
CA TRP A 28 2.00 -7.80 3.13
C TRP A 28 0.75 -8.12 2.31
N GLN A 29 0.76 -9.23 1.54
CA GLN A 29 -0.42 -9.66 0.80
C GLN A 29 -1.58 -10.00 1.73
N GLU A 30 -1.34 -10.73 2.82
CA GLU A 30 -2.38 -11.05 3.80
C GLU A 30 -2.93 -9.78 4.46
N VAL A 31 -2.07 -8.87 4.90
CA VAL A 31 -2.49 -7.59 5.49
C VAL A 31 -3.34 -6.80 4.51
N ALA A 32 -2.91 -6.71 3.25
CA ALA A 32 -3.62 -5.97 2.22
C ALA A 32 -4.99 -6.57 1.88
N ASP A 33 -5.10 -7.91 1.81
CA ASP A 33 -6.34 -8.61 1.52
C ASP A 33 -7.46 -8.27 2.54
N TYR A 34 -7.12 -8.00 3.80
CA TYR A 34 -8.08 -7.74 4.88
C TYR A 34 -8.22 -6.27 5.28
N MET A 35 -7.20 -5.43 5.08
CA MET A 35 -7.18 -4.06 5.63
C MET A 35 -7.08 -2.96 4.58
N ILE A 36 -6.49 -3.23 3.41
CA ILE A 36 -6.40 -2.28 2.30
C ILE A 36 -6.58 -2.98 0.95
N PRO A 37 -7.77 -3.54 0.67
CA PRO A 37 -7.98 -4.38 -0.53
C PRO A 37 -7.64 -3.69 -1.84
N ARG A 38 -7.75 -2.36 -1.92
CA ARG A 38 -7.38 -1.56 -3.10
C ARG A 38 -5.91 -1.70 -3.50
N LYS A 39 -5.03 -2.05 -2.54
CA LYS A 39 -3.59 -2.28 -2.73
C LYS A 39 -3.16 -3.76 -2.57
N ALA A 40 -4.07 -4.70 -2.65
CA ALA A 40 -3.81 -6.13 -2.45
C ALA A 40 -3.17 -6.82 -3.68
N ASP A 41 -2.26 -6.15 -4.35
CA ASP A 41 -1.53 -6.64 -5.54
C ASP A 41 -0.04 -6.82 -5.22
N VAL A 42 0.29 -7.40 -4.07
CA VAL A 42 1.69 -7.61 -3.66
C VAL A 42 2.27 -8.86 -4.32
N THR A 43 1.63 -10.01 -4.11
CA THR A 43 2.02 -11.29 -4.73
C THR A 43 1.05 -11.77 -5.79
N LYS A 44 -0.19 -11.23 -5.78
CA LYS A 44 -1.25 -11.58 -6.72
C LYS A 44 -1.39 -10.47 -7.75
N SER A 45 -1.41 -10.81 -9.02
CA SER A 45 -1.76 -9.87 -10.08
C SER A 45 -3.25 -9.92 -10.34
N ARG A 46 -3.93 -8.78 -10.29
CA ARG A 46 -5.36 -8.64 -10.57
C ARG A 46 -5.58 -7.60 -11.67
N SER A 47 -6.70 -7.71 -12.36
CA SER A 47 -7.08 -6.72 -13.37
C SER A 47 -7.44 -5.37 -12.71
N LYS A 48 -7.21 -4.29 -13.44
CA LYS A 48 -7.62 -2.96 -12.97
C LYS A 48 -9.15 -2.90 -12.88
N GLY A 49 -9.66 -2.45 -11.73
CA GLY A 49 -11.12 -2.36 -11.49
C GLY A 49 -11.77 -3.63 -10.95
N ASP A 50 -11.03 -4.72 -10.72
CA ASP A 50 -11.57 -5.92 -10.09
C ASP A 50 -12.12 -5.63 -8.70
N LYS A 51 -13.23 -6.30 -8.35
CA LYS A 51 -13.78 -6.27 -6.99
C LYS A 51 -12.83 -6.97 -6.03
N ARG A 52 -12.45 -6.30 -4.95
CA ARG A 52 -11.41 -6.76 -4.01
C ARG A 52 -11.90 -6.97 -2.57
N THR A 53 -13.21 -6.80 -2.32
CA THR A 53 -13.81 -6.86 -0.98
C THR A 53 -14.52 -8.20 -0.69
N GLU A 54 -14.34 -9.22 -1.50
CA GLU A 54 -15.05 -10.50 -1.37
C GLU A 54 -14.70 -11.28 -0.09
N LEU A 55 -13.50 -11.06 0.44
CA LEU A 55 -13.03 -11.71 1.67
C LEU A 55 -13.44 -10.96 2.94
N ILE A 56 -14.07 -9.78 2.83
CA ILE A 56 -14.35 -8.89 3.96
C ILE A 56 -15.78 -9.03 4.40
N PHE A 57 -15.96 -9.50 5.62
CA PHE A 57 -17.26 -9.65 6.29
C PHE A 57 -17.45 -8.63 7.43
N ASP A 58 -16.35 -7.98 7.88
CA ASP A 58 -16.37 -6.89 8.85
C ASP A 58 -15.47 -5.75 8.38
N SER A 59 -16.00 -4.53 8.35
CA SER A 59 -15.30 -3.35 7.84
C SER A 59 -14.51 -2.57 8.92
N SER A 60 -14.59 -2.97 10.18
CA SER A 60 -13.95 -2.27 11.30
C SER A 60 -12.42 -2.11 11.10
N PRO A 61 -11.69 -3.11 10.56
CA PRO A 61 -10.25 -2.94 10.31
C PRO A 61 -9.95 -1.86 9.25
N LEU A 62 -10.74 -1.81 8.18
CA LEU A 62 -10.57 -0.82 7.10
C LEU A 62 -10.78 0.59 7.65
N GLN A 63 -11.85 0.78 8.42
CA GLN A 63 -12.18 2.07 9.05
C GLN A 63 -11.09 2.50 10.04
N SER A 64 -10.52 1.55 10.79
CA SER A 64 -9.45 1.83 11.75
C SER A 64 -8.17 2.30 11.07
N VAL A 65 -7.79 1.69 9.95
CA VAL A 65 -6.65 2.13 9.12
C VAL A 65 -6.88 3.53 8.56
N GLU A 66 -8.08 3.78 8.01
CA GLU A 66 -8.45 5.08 7.45
C GLU A 66 -8.40 6.19 8.50
N LEU A 67 -8.96 5.94 9.68
CA LEU A 67 -8.98 6.91 10.77
C LEU A 67 -7.56 7.24 11.27
N LEU A 68 -6.70 6.23 11.44
CA LEU A 68 -5.32 6.46 11.85
C LEU A 68 -4.54 7.25 10.78
N ALA A 69 -4.74 6.95 9.50
CA ALA A 69 -4.10 7.69 8.40
C ALA A 69 -4.55 9.16 8.38
N ALA A 70 -5.86 9.40 8.50
CA ALA A 70 -6.42 10.74 8.55
C ALA A 70 -5.91 11.51 9.78
N SER A 71 -5.79 10.85 10.93
CA SER A 71 -5.27 11.47 12.15
C SER A 71 -3.79 11.82 12.03
N LEU A 72 -2.95 10.94 11.48
CA LEU A 72 -1.54 11.26 11.22
C LEU A 72 -1.40 12.44 10.26
N HIS A 73 -2.20 12.46 9.19
CA HIS A 73 -2.21 13.58 8.26
C HIS A 73 -2.63 14.89 8.94
N GLY A 74 -3.70 14.87 9.73
CA GLY A 74 -4.17 16.05 10.44
C GLY A 74 -3.23 16.57 11.54
N MET A 75 -2.46 15.68 12.18
CA MET A 75 -1.55 16.04 13.26
C MET A 75 -0.15 16.41 12.78
N LEU A 76 0.40 15.71 11.77
CA LEU A 76 1.79 15.87 11.37
C LEU A 76 1.96 16.80 10.17
N THR A 77 1.02 16.79 9.22
CA THR A 77 1.13 17.52 7.95
C THR A 77 -0.17 18.23 7.59
N ASN A 78 -0.76 18.91 8.58
CA ASN A 78 -2.01 19.63 8.40
C ASN A 78 -1.87 20.70 7.30
N PRO A 79 -2.74 20.70 6.27
CA PRO A 79 -2.68 21.68 5.20
C PRO A 79 -3.03 23.12 5.65
N SER A 80 -3.75 23.27 6.76
CA SER A 80 -4.24 24.57 7.25
C SER A 80 -3.32 25.26 8.23
N THR A 81 -2.35 24.55 8.80
CA THR A 81 -1.43 25.11 9.81
C THR A 81 0.02 24.79 9.46
N PRO A 82 0.96 25.73 9.71
CA PRO A 82 2.38 25.46 9.58
C PRO A 82 2.79 24.28 10.48
N TRP A 83 3.42 23.26 9.90
CA TRP A 83 3.85 22.06 10.61
C TRP A 83 5.38 21.91 10.68
N PHE A 84 6.14 22.83 10.05
CA PHE A 84 7.58 22.96 10.21
C PHE A 84 8.02 24.42 10.12
N SER A 85 9.19 24.73 10.64
CA SER A 85 9.88 25.99 10.45
C SER A 85 11.38 25.74 10.31
N LEU A 86 12.06 26.58 9.53
CA LEU A 86 13.51 26.54 9.39
C LEU A 86 14.15 27.25 10.59
N ARG A 87 15.27 26.70 11.07
CA ARG A 87 16.11 27.30 12.11
C ARG A 87 17.59 27.11 11.77
N PHE A 88 18.41 28.03 12.21
CA PHE A 88 19.85 27.83 12.14
C PHE A 88 20.29 26.72 13.12
N LYS A 89 21.36 26.04 12.76
CA LYS A 89 21.97 25.03 13.62
C LYS A 89 22.68 25.66 14.84
N GLU A 90 23.19 26.87 14.67
CA GLU A 90 23.93 27.64 15.68
C GLU A 90 22.95 28.62 16.34
N GLU A 91 22.77 28.47 17.65
CA GLU A 91 21.82 29.30 18.45
C GLU A 91 22.18 30.78 18.42
N ASP A 92 23.48 31.12 18.31
CA ASP A 92 23.94 32.52 18.27
C ASP A 92 23.42 33.32 17.06
N MET A 93 23.13 32.66 15.93
CA MET A 93 22.56 33.29 14.75
C MET A 93 21.05 33.57 14.86
N GLU A 94 20.37 33.00 15.85
CA GLU A 94 18.96 33.29 16.11
C GLU A 94 18.71 34.70 16.68
N PHE A 95 19.76 35.42 17.06
CA PHE A 95 19.66 36.80 17.60
C PHE A 95 19.69 37.90 16.51
N GLU A 96 20.00 37.54 15.28
CA GLU A 96 20.00 38.50 14.15
C GLU A 96 18.64 38.58 13.47
N ASP A 97 18.03 39.73 13.48
CA ASP A 97 16.68 39.95 12.91
C ASP A 97 16.63 39.66 11.39
N GLU A 98 17.65 40.09 10.63
CA GLU A 98 17.76 39.80 9.19
C GLU A 98 17.83 38.29 8.89
N ALA A 99 18.52 37.52 9.74
CA ALA A 99 18.62 36.08 9.60
C ALA A 99 17.27 35.37 9.85
N LYS A 100 16.50 35.86 10.83
CA LYS A 100 15.13 35.36 11.07
C LYS A 100 14.20 35.64 9.92
N GLU A 101 14.18 36.89 9.43
CA GLU A 101 13.34 37.30 8.30
C GLU A 101 13.63 36.45 7.05
N TRP A 102 14.91 36.15 6.80
CA TRP A 102 15.31 35.28 5.70
C TRP A 102 14.78 33.84 5.88
N LEU A 103 14.87 33.26 7.10
CA LEU A 103 14.36 31.91 7.39
C LEU A 103 12.84 31.83 7.30
N GLU A 104 12.13 32.87 7.77
CA GLU A 104 10.68 32.95 7.63
C GLU A 104 10.26 33.01 6.16
N SER A 105 10.89 33.87 5.36
CA SER A 105 10.66 33.98 3.92
C SER A 105 10.98 32.65 3.19
N ALA A 106 12.08 31.99 3.54
CA ALA A 106 12.42 30.68 2.99
C ALA A 106 11.37 29.62 3.37
N THR A 107 10.90 29.63 4.62
CA THR A 107 9.85 28.74 5.10
C THR A 107 8.54 28.94 4.34
N GLU A 108 8.10 30.19 4.14
CA GLU A 108 6.91 30.52 3.37
C GLU A 108 7.03 30.09 1.90
N THR A 109 8.21 30.26 1.31
CA THR A 109 8.49 29.78 -0.07
C THR A 109 8.36 28.28 -0.18
N MET A 110 8.87 27.52 0.81
CA MET A 110 8.72 26.05 0.85
C MET A 110 7.25 25.65 1.00
N TYR A 111 6.49 26.28 1.90
CA TYR A 111 5.04 26.03 2.02
C TYR A 111 4.29 26.31 0.72
N THR A 112 4.65 27.39 0.03
CA THR A 112 4.05 27.72 -1.26
C THR A 112 4.32 26.62 -2.29
N ALA A 113 5.54 26.10 -2.35
CA ALA A 113 5.91 24.99 -3.24
C ALA A 113 5.13 23.70 -2.88
N PHE A 114 5.02 23.36 -1.59
CA PHE A 114 4.22 22.20 -1.16
C PHE A 114 2.74 22.35 -1.50
N ASN A 115 2.16 23.54 -1.27
CA ASN A 115 0.73 23.80 -1.52
C ASN A 115 0.38 23.81 -3.01
N ARG A 116 1.31 24.19 -3.89
CA ARG A 116 1.12 24.14 -5.34
C ARG A 116 1.26 22.73 -5.89
N SER A 117 2.04 21.89 -5.23
CA SER A 117 2.31 20.52 -5.63
C SER A 117 1.19 19.55 -5.20
N ASN A 118 1.32 18.29 -5.60
CA ASN A 118 0.44 17.20 -5.17
C ASN A 118 0.81 16.61 -3.78
N PHE A 119 1.58 17.32 -2.96
CA PHE A 119 2.11 16.83 -1.69
C PHE A 119 1.02 16.28 -0.76
N GLN A 120 -0.06 17.02 -0.55
CA GLN A 120 -1.10 16.65 0.41
C GLN A 120 -1.77 15.31 0.07
N GLN A 121 -1.98 15.05 -1.22
CA GLN A 121 -2.55 13.80 -1.69
C GLN A 121 -1.57 12.63 -1.50
N GLU A 122 -0.31 12.83 -1.86
CA GLU A 122 0.71 11.79 -1.84
C GLU A 122 1.17 11.46 -0.41
N ILE A 123 1.22 12.44 0.49
CA ILE A 123 1.58 12.20 1.90
C ILE A 123 0.48 11.41 2.63
N PHE A 124 -0.79 11.65 2.31
CA PHE A 124 -1.90 10.86 2.85
C PHE A 124 -1.79 9.39 2.41
N GLU A 125 -1.48 9.16 1.15
CA GLU A 125 -1.26 7.81 0.62
C GLU A 125 -0.03 7.13 1.25
N LEU A 126 1.04 7.92 1.53
CA LEU A 126 2.22 7.44 2.27
C LEU A 126 1.85 6.97 3.68
N TYR A 127 1.01 7.71 4.41
CA TYR A 127 0.56 7.31 5.74
C TYR A 127 -0.25 6.02 5.69
N HIS A 128 -1.12 5.84 4.70
CA HIS A 128 -1.83 4.59 4.49
C HIS A 128 -0.88 3.41 4.32
N ASP A 129 0.15 3.55 3.47
CA ASP A 129 1.14 2.50 3.25
C ASP A 129 1.96 2.23 4.50
N LEU A 130 2.36 3.26 5.22
CA LEU A 130 3.14 3.15 6.45
C LEU A 130 2.39 2.38 7.54
N ILE A 131 1.10 2.69 7.74
CA ILE A 131 0.24 2.04 8.72
C ILE A 131 -0.06 0.59 8.35
N THR A 132 -0.18 0.31 7.05
CA THR A 132 -0.57 -1.01 6.57
C THR A 132 0.64 -1.92 6.40
N PHE A 133 1.67 -1.48 5.68
CA PHE A 133 2.83 -2.30 5.33
C PHE A 133 4.03 -2.11 6.25
N GLY A 134 4.00 -1.10 7.13
CA GLY A 134 5.10 -0.75 8.03
C GLY A 134 6.27 -0.04 7.34
N THR A 135 6.29 -0.01 6.02
CA THR A 135 7.27 0.68 5.18
C THR A 135 6.54 1.32 4.02
N ALA A 136 6.81 2.58 3.79
CA ALA A 136 6.29 3.31 2.64
C ALA A 136 7.43 3.96 1.87
N ALA A 137 7.20 4.34 0.62
CA ALA A 137 8.20 4.97 -0.22
C ALA A 137 7.60 6.08 -1.07
N MET A 138 8.12 7.28 -0.94
CA MET A 138 7.74 8.43 -1.75
C MET A 138 8.95 8.87 -2.56
N PHE A 139 8.75 9.05 -3.84
CA PHE A 139 9.74 9.60 -4.77
C PHE A 139 9.44 11.08 -4.97
N ILE A 140 10.48 11.90 -4.89
CA ILE A 140 10.41 13.36 -5.05
C ILE A 140 11.23 13.73 -6.29
N GLU A 141 10.62 14.44 -7.21
CA GLU A 141 11.26 14.93 -8.44
C GLU A 141 10.91 16.40 -8.69
N GLU A 142 11.78 17.09 -9.38
CA GLU A 142 11.50 18.42 -9.90
C GLU A 142 10.45 18.32 -11.00
N ASP A 143 9.55 19.29 -11.04
CA ASP A 143 8.49 19.40 -12.04
C ASP A 143 8.52 20.79 -12.67
N ASP A 144 8.39 20.84 -13.99
CA ASP A 144 8.47 22.11 -14.73
C ASP A 144 7.25 23.01 -14.48
N ASP A 145 6.10 22.40 -14.16
CA ASP A 145 4.82 23.14 -13.97
C ASP A 145 4.63 23.54 -12.49
N ASP A 146 4.84 22.60 -11.54
CA ASP A 146 4.50 22.75 -10.12
C ASP A 146 5.72 22.82 -9.18
N ILE A 147 6.94 22.94 -9.72
CA ILE A 147 8.23 22.97 -9.00
C ILE A 147 8.60 21.60 -8.42
N LEU A 148 7.69 20.97 -7.68
CA LEU A 148 7.89 19.67 -7.02
C LEU A 148 6.76 18.72 -7.37
N LYS A 149 7.12 17.48 -7.64
CA LYS A 149 6.19 16.37 -7.83
C LYS A 149 6.52 15.24 -6.87
N PHE A 150 5.53 14.83 -6.12
CA PHE A 150 5.60 13.71 -5.20
C PHE A 150 4.91 12.48 -5.82
N SER A 151 5.42 11.31 -5.51
CA SER A 151 4.84 10.07 -6.01
C SER A 151 5.04 8.96 -5.00
N THR A 152 4.00 8.62 -4.27
CA THR A 152 3.99 7.46 -3.37
C THR A 152 3.97 6.18 -4.19
N ARG A 153 4.94 5.31 -3.95
CA ARG A 153 5.14 4.08 -4.71
C ARG A 153 4.66 2.89 -3.92
N HIS A 154 3.87 2.05 -4.59
CA HIS A 154 3.36 0.83 -3.98
C HIS A 154 4.51 -0.07 -3.51
N ILE A 155 4.37 -0.69 -2.35
CA ILE A 155 5.42 -1.51 -1.73
C ILE A 155 5.86 -2.68 -2.63
N ASN A 156 4.98 -3.21 -3.49
CA ASN A 156 5.35 -4.30 -4.40
C ASN A 156 6.42 -3.93 -5.41
N GLU A 157 6.53 -2.64 -5.76
CA GLU A 157 7.51 -2.12 -6.70
C GLU A 157 8.88 -1.87 -6.07
N ILE A 158 8.98 -1.72 -4.74
CA ILE A 158 10.11 -1.13 -4.02
C ILE A 158 10.95 -2.17 -3.30
N TYR A 159 12.23 -2.18 -3.54
CA TYR A 159 13.25 -2.98 -2.88
C TYR A 159 14.32 -2.03 -2.34
N ILE A 160 14.63 -2.14 -1.06
CA ILE A 160 15.48 -1.20 -0.33
C ILE A 160 16.72 -1.84 0.25
N ALA A 161 17.79 -1.05 0.37
CA ALA A 161 18.97 -1.42 1.12
C ALA A 161 19.43 -0.27 2.01
N GLU A 162 20.07 -0.62 3.12
CA GLU A 162 20.59 0.32 4.11
C GLU A 162 22.12 0.45 3.99
N ASN A 163 22.60 1.62 4.40
CA ASN A 163 24.02 1.84 4.63
C ASN A 163 24.44 1.34 6.03
N ASP A 164 25.73 1.51 6.36
CA ASP A 164 26.34 1.17 7.66
C ASP A 164 25.67 1.84 8.87
N LYS A 165 24.98 2.98 8.65
CA LYS A 165 24.27 3.75 9.69
C LYS A 165 22.79 3.38 9.79
N GLY A 166 22.32 2.36 9.07
CA GLY A 166 20.92 1.95 9.05
C GLY A 166 19.98 2.92 8.34
N ARG A 167 20.52 3.83 7.51
CA ARG A 167 19.73 4.71 6.64
C ARG A 167 19.58 4.08 5.26
N ILE A 168 18.38 4.19 4.69
CA ILE A 168 18.15 3.74 3.32
C ILE A 168 18.82 4.73 2.37
N ASP A 169 19.73 4.23 1.56
CA ASP A 169 20.47 4.96 0.54
C ASP A 169 20.35 4.33 -0.85
N THR A 170 19.74 3.17 -0.94
CA THR A 170 19.61 2.42 -2.18
C THR A 170 18.17 1.93 -2.34
N VAL A 171 17.57 2.26 -3.49
CA VAL A 171 16.22 1.82 -3.88
C VAL A 171 16.26 1.22 -5.27
N PHE A 172 15.69 0.04 -5.42
CA PHE A 172 15.34 -0.58 -6.68
C PHE A 172 13.83 -0.54 -6.84
N ARG A 173 13.34 0.02 -7.92
CA ARG A 173 11.94 0.06 -8.26
C ARG A 173 11.67 -0.74 -9.53
N LYS A 174 10.91 -1.84 -9.40
CA LYS A 174 10.44 -2.65 -10.53
C LYS A 174 8.98 -2.30 -10.83
N PHE A 175 8.69 -1.80 -12.01
CA PHE A 175 7.36 -1.34 -12.39
C PHE A 175 7.08 -1.60 -13.87
N LYS A 176 5.81 -1.46 -14.28
CA LYS A 176 5.39 -1.66 -15.65
C LYS A 176 5.03 -0.33 -16.30
N LEU A 177 5.43 -0.18 -17.56
CA LEU A 177 4.99 0.90 -18.44
C LEU A 177 4.41 0.29 -19.72
N SER A 178 3.47 1.00 -20.38
CA SER A 178 3.14 0.68 -21.77
C SER A 178 4.35 0.97 -22.66
N ALA A 179 4.49 0.22 -23.75
CA ALA A 179 5.58 0.41 -24.71
C ALA A 179 5.62 1.85 -25.23
N ARG A 180 4.44 2.45 -25.49
CA ARG A 180 4.30 3.86 -25.86
C ARG A 180 4.88 4.80 -24.79
N ALA A 181 4.51 4.61 -23.53
CA ALA A 181 5.00 5.45 -22.44
C ALA A 181 6.52 5.30 -22.22
N ALA A 182 7.05 4.10 -22.43
CA ALA A 182 8.49 3.86 -22.38
C ALA A 182 9.22 4.60 -23.51
N VAL A 183 8.70 4.56 -24.74
CA VAL A 183 9.26 5.32 -25.88
C VAL A 183 9.17 6.83 -25.63
N GLN A 184 8.05 7.32 -25.11
CA GLN A 184 7.90 8.74 -24.77
C GLN A 184 8.91 9.20 -23.69
N LYS A 185 9.19 8.34 -22.72
CA LYS A 185 10.11 8.67 -21.62
C LYS A 185 11.59 8.58 -21.99
N PHE A 186 11.97 7.55 -22.77
CA PHE A 186 13.39 7.24 -23.04
C PHE A 186 13.83 7.59 -24.48
N GLY A 187 12.88 7.99 -25.35
CA GLY A 187 13.18 8.42 -26.71
C GLY A 187 13.85 7.31 -27.54
N GLU A 188 14.97 7.65 -28.17
CA GLU A 188 15.73 6.72 -29.01
C GLU A 188 16.53 5.66 -28.22
N ASN A 189 16.66 5.83 -26.89
CA ASN A 189 17.43 4.93 -26.03
C ASN A 189 16.67 3.65 -25.64
N VAL A 190 15.49 3.43 -26.17
CA VAL A 190 14.72 2.21 -25.92
C VAL A 190 15.38 0.97 -26.50
N SER A 191 15.22 -0.18 -25.83
CA SER A 191 15.68 -1.47 -26.33
C SER A 191 14.94 -1.87 -27.62
N ASN A 192 15.55 -2.74 -28.43
CA ASN A 192 14.90 -3.29 -29.62
C ASN A 192 13.59 -4.02 -29.29
N ASN A 193 13.50 -4.63 -28.12
CA ASN A 193 12.29 -5.28 -27.63
C ASN A 193 11.16 -4.27 -27.43
N ILE A 194 11.41 -3.18 -26.71
CA ILE A 194 10.44 -2.11 -26.46
C ILE A 194 10.01 -1.46 -27.79
N ALA A 195 10.95 -1.17 -28.68
CA ALA A 195 10.65 -0.59 -29.99
C ALA A 195 9.76 -1.53 -30.84
N THR A 196 10.01 -2.83 -30.80
CA THR A 196 9.23 -3.83 -31.52
C THR A 196 7.82 -3.95 -30.94
N LYS A 197 7.69 -3.99 -29.61
CA LYS A 197 6.39 -4.00 -28.93
C LYS A 197 5.59 -2.75 -29.26
N ASN A 198 6.19 -1.58 -29.20
CA ASN A 198 5.52 -0.32 -29.53
C ASN A 198 4.98 -0.26 -30.95
N ARG A 199 5.65 -0.94 -31.92
CA ARG A 199 5.16 -1.02 -33.31
C ARG A 199 4.00 -2.02 -33.47
N LYS A 200 3.98 -3.10 -32.68
CA LYS A 200 2.94 -4.15 -32.76
C LYS A 200 1.72 -3.77 -31.93
N ASP A 201 1.93 -3.43 -30.68
CA ASP A 201 0.91 -3.01 -29.71
C ASP A 201 1.49 -1.95 -28.77
N PRO A 202 1.18 -0.65 -28.96
CA PRO A 202 1.67 0.44 -28.13
C PRO A 202 1.29 0.34 -26.65
N TYR A 203 0.24 -0.43 -26.33
CA TYR A 203 -0.26 -0.61 -24.98
C TYR A 203 0.26 -1.87 -24.28
N GLU A 204 1.05 -2.70 -24.97
CA GLU A 204 1.71 -3.85 -24.36
C GLU A 204 2.63 -3.39 -23.22
N GLU A 205 2.51 -4.05 -22.06
CA GLU A 205 3.30 -3.72 -20.86
C GLU A 205 4.74 -4.24 -20.98
N VAL A 206 5.68 -3.39 -20.57
CA VAL A 206 7.11 -3.70 -20.43
C VAL A 206 7.54 -3.46 -18.99
N GLU A 207 8.34 -4.37 -18.45
CA GLU A 207 8.87 -4.26 -17.09
C GLU A 207 10.17 -3.46 -17.09
N ILE A 208 10.20 -2.40 -16.30
CA ILE A 208 11.34 -1.49 -16.14
C ILE A 208 11.87 -1.61 -14.72
N LEU A 209 13.18 -1.62 -14.59
CA LEU A 209 13.88 -1.52 -13.33
C LEU A 209 14.57 -0.16 -13.25
N HIS A 210 14.19 0.63 -12.26
CA HIS A 210 14.83 1.90 -11.92
C HIS A 210 15.64 1.72 -10.64
N VAL A 211 16.90 2.06 -10.67
CA VAL A 211 17.83 1.87 -9.56
C VAL A 211 18.44 3.19 -9.16
N ILE A 212 18.35 3.51 -7.87
CA ILE A 212 19.02 4.67 -7.27
C ILE A 212 19.93 4.17 -6.15
N TYR A 213 21.21 4.55 -6.21
CA TYR A 213 22.22 4.12 -5.25
C TYR A 213 23.33 5.16 -5.13
N PRO A 214 24.08 5.21 -3.99
CA PRO A 214 25.22 6.10 -3.85
C PRO A 214 26.34 5.73 -4.82
N ARG A 215 26.87 6.72 -5.50
CA ARG A 215 27.97 6.58 -6.47
C ARG A 215 29.30 6.78 -5.78
N ALA A 216 30.18 5.79 -5.84
CA ALA A 216 31.50 5.85 -5.23
C ALA A 216 32.49 6.75 -5.99
N ASP A 217 32.29 6.89 -7.30
CA ASP A 217 33.18 7.56 -8.25
C ASP A 217 32.66 8.92 -8.74
N PHE A 218 31.77 9.56 -7.97
CA PHE A 218 31.26 10.88 -8.35
C PHE A 218 32.35 11.96 -8.25
N ASN A 219 32.28 12.95 -9.15
CA ASN A 219 33.21 14.07 -9.17
C ASN A 219 32.47 15.38 -8.82
N PRO A 220 32.66 15.94 -7.61
CA PRO A 220 31.96 17.14 -7.16
C PRO A 220 32.28 18.41 -7.97
N LYS A 221 33.35 18.41 -8.75
CA LYS A 221 33.73 19.53 -9.62
C LYS A 221 32.98 19.55 -10.95
N LYS A 222 32.34 18.44 -11.32
CA LYS A 222 31.51 18.34 -12.52
C LYS A 222 30.03 18.44 -12.16
N GLN A 223 29.29 19.24 -12.92
CA GLN A 223 27.86 19.50 -12.66
C GLN A 223 26.94 18.66 -13.55
N ASP A 224 27.50 17.71 -14.30
CA ASP A 224 26.69 16.84 -15.15
C ASP A 224 25.96 15.75 -14.33
N LYS A 225 24.84 15.28 -14.86
CA LYS A 225 24.01 14.26 -14.20
C LYS A 225 24.74 12.92 -13.96
N GLN A 226 25.81 12.64 -14.68
CA GLN A 226 26.61 11.41 -14.53
C GLN A 226 27.62 11.48 -13.38
N ASN A 227 27.92 12.68 -12.88
CA ASN A 227 28.86 12.91 -11.78
C ASN A 227 28.18 13.35 -10.47
N MET A 228 26.87 13.16 -10.35
CA MET A 228 26.13 13.42 -9.11
C MET A 228 26.31 12.30 -8.09
N PRO A 229 26.18 12.59 -6.76
CA PRO A 229 26.41 11.64 -5.67
C PRO A 229 25.55 10.39 -5.72
N PHE A 230 24.32 10.50 -6.19
CA PHE A 230 23.42 9.35 -6.36
C PHE A 230 23.23 9.04 -7.83
N ALA A 231 23.53 7.80 -8.22
CA ALA A 231 23.28 7.32 -9.57
C ALA A 231 21.79 6.98 -9.74
N SER A 232 21.24 7.27 -10.91
CA SER A 232 19.91 6.89 -11.32
C SER A 232 20.00 6.13 -12.64
N VAL A 233 19.70 4.84 -12.62
CA VAL A 233 19.84 3.96 -13.78
C VAL A 233 18.49 3.34 -14.10
N TYR A 234 18.02 3.53 -15.32
CA TYR A 234 16.85 2.83 -15.86
C TYR A 234 17.32 1.73 -16.80
N MET A 235 16.74 0.54 -16.63
CA MET A 235 17.01 -0.61 -17.50
C MET A 235 15.76 -1.44 -17.71
N GLU A 236 15.69 -2.22 -18.76
CA GLU A 236 14.66 -3.23 -18.97
C GLU A 236 14.91 -4.40 -18.01
N ALA A 237 13.87 -4.77 -17.22
CA ALA A 237 14.04 -5.73 -16.12
C ALA A 237 14.41 -7.16 -16.60
N GLY A 238 13.99 -7.55 -17.81
CA GLY A 238 14.23 -8.89 -18.37
C GLY A 238 15.59 -9.04 -19.01
N SER A 239 15.94 -8.13 -19.94
CA SER A 239 17.19 -8.18 -20.72
C SER A 239 18.35 -7.48 -20.01
N GLY A 240 18.08 -6.54 -19.12
CA GLY A 240 19.11 -5.67 -18.53
C GLY A 240 19.64 -4.62 -19.49
N ASP A 241 18.95 -4.38 -20.61
CA ASP A 241 19.33 -3.32 -21.54
C ASP A 241 19.20 -1.95 -20.87
N GLU A 242 20.26 -1.17 -20.96
CA GLU A 242 20.32 0.17 -20.39
C GLU A 242 19.42 1.13 -21.18
N LEU A 243 18.56 1.85 -20.51
CA LEU A 243 17.65 2.83 -21.09
C LEU A 243 18.07 4.27 -20.80
N SER A 244 18.56 4.54 -19.58
CA SER A 244 19.01 5.86 -19.19
C SER A 244 19.93 5.78 -17.97
N VAL A 245 21.00 6.56 -17.98
CA VAL A 245 21.88 6.78 -16.81
C VAL A 245 21.92 8.26 -16.49
N SER A 246 21.58 8.59 -15.26
CA SER A 246 21.44 9.94 -14.74
C SER A 246 21.93 9.99 -13.30
N GLY A 247 21.63 11.06 -12.57
CA GLY A 247 21.97 11.17 -11.14
C GLY A 247 21.15 12.24 -10.44
N PHE A 248 21.22 12.21 -9.12
CA PHE A 248 20.64 13.18 -8.21
C PHE A 248 21.69 13.74 -7.26
N ARG A 249 21.57 15.00 -6.87
CA ARG A 249 22.44 15.61 -5.86
C ARG A 249 22.17 15.06 -4.48
N GLU A 250 20.90 14.80 -4.18
CA GLU A 250 20.44 14.22 -2.95
C GLU A 250 19.61 12.98 -3.23
N PHE A 251 19.44 12.15 -2.21
CA PHE A 251 18.64 10.93 -2.34
C PHE A 251 17.15 11.28 -2.52
N PRO A 252 16.53 10.96 -3.66
CA PRO A 252 15.21 11.46 -4.02
C PRO A 252 14.06 10.63 -3.44
N PHE A 253 14.35 9.63 -2.59
CA PHE A 253 13.34 8.82 -1.94
C PHE A 253 13.25 9.12 -0.45
N VAL A 254 12.04 9.31 0.03
CA VAL A 254 11.71 9.27 1.46
C VAL A 254 11.10 7.91 1.76
N VAL A 255 11.76 7.12 2.61
CA VAL A 255 11.33 5.76 2.93
C VAL A 255 11.18 5.60 4.45
N PRO A 256 10.06 6.07 5.04
CA PRO A 256 9.78 5.89 6.44
C PRO A 256 9.46 4.43 6.77
N ARG A 257 9.78 4.05 8.03
CA ARG A 257 9.45 2.77 8.62
C ARG A 257 8.76 3.01 9.95
N TYR A 258 7.60 2.38 10.15
CA TYR A 258 6.77 2.62 11.34
C TYR A 258 7.47 2.13 12.62
N LEU A 259 7.77 0.84 12.68
CA LEU A 259 8.61 0.24 13.74
C LEU A 259 9.68 -0.61 13.07
N LYS A 260 10.94 -0.40 13.44
CA LYS A 260 12.07 -1.16 12.93
C LYS A 260 12.66 -2.05 14.02
N ALA A 261 12.74 -3.34 13.78
CA ALA A 261 13.59 -4.23 14.57
C ALA A 261 15.06 -4.11 14.13
N SER A 262 16.00 -4.29 15.04
CA SER A 262 17.43 -4.00 14.81
C SER A 262 18.06 -4.76 13.65
N HIS A 263 17.54 -5.95 13.32
CA HIS A 263 18.05 -6.82 12.26
C HIS A 263 17.15 -6.88 11.02
N GLU A 264 16.08 -6.09 10.98
CA GLU A 264 15.13 -6.04 9.87
C GLU A 264 15.34 -4.75 9.06
N ILE A 265 15.25 -4.84 7.75
CA ILE A 265 15.35 -3.70 6.84
C ILE A 265 13.99 -3.01 6.69
N TYR A 266 12.92 -3.82 6.56
CA TYR A 266 11.56 -3.34 6.46
C TYR A 266 10.93 -3.15 7.84
N GLY A 267 10.05 -2.17 7.96
CA GLY A 267 9.35 -1.87 9.20
C GLY A 267 8.12 -2.75 9.42
N ARG A 268 7.70 -2.85 10.69
CA ARG A 268 6.47 -3.51 11.10
C ARG A 268 5.40 -2.49 11.41
N SER A 269 4.14 -2.86 11.13
CA SER A 269 2.99 -1.96 11.20
C SER A 269 1.99 -2.36 12.31
N PRO A 270 1.14 -1.43 12.74
CA PRO A 270 -0.03 -1.75 13.57
C PRO A 270 -0.94 -2.79 12.90
N ALA A 271 -1.10 -2.70 11.59
CA ALA A 271 -1.88 -3.65 10.80
C ALA A 271 -1.35 -5.09 10.90
N MET A 272 -0.03 -5.27 10.86
CA MET A 272 0.59 -6.59 11.06
C MET A 272 0.32 -7.13 12.47
N THR A 273 0.33 -6.28 13.47
CA THR A 273 0.04 -6.65 14.86
C THR A 273 -1.43 -7.04 15.06
N ALA A 274 -2.35 -6.32 14.42
CA ALA A 274 -3.79 -6.58 14.50
C ALA A 274 -4.26 -7.74 13.60
N LEU A 275 -3.46 -8.19 12.65
CA LEU A 275 -3.86 -9.18 11.65
C LEU A 275 -4.49 -10.47 12.21
N PRO A 276 -3.99 -11.09 13.29
CA PRO A 276 -4.62 -12.28 13.89
C PRO A 276 -6.04 -12.00 14.37
N ASP A 277 -6.27 -10.86 15.05
CA ASP A 277 -7.58 -10.46 15.54
C ASP A 277 -8.55 -10.15 14.38
N VAL A 278 -8.04 -9.53 13.32
CA VAL A 278 -8.80 -9.22 12.09
C VAL A 278 -9.25 -10.50 11.39
N LYS A 279 -8.37 -11.47 11.21
CA LYS A 279 -8.71 -12.77 10.60
C LYS A 279 -9.74 -13.51 11.43
N MET A 280 -9.58 -13.52 12.76
CA MET A 280 -10.53 -14.13 13.67
C MET A 280 -11.90 -13.44 13.59
N LEU A 281 -11.97 -12.14 13.70
CA LEU A 281 -13.21 -11.36 13.59
C LEU A 281 -13.92 -11.63 12.26
N ASN A 282 -13.18 -11.62 11.17
CA ASN A 282 -13.73 -11.83 9.84
C ASN A 282 -14.39 -13.22 9.68
N GLU A 283 -13.76 -14.30 10.20
CA GLU A 283 -14.36 -15.64 10.20
C GLU A 283 -15.55 -15.75 11.15
N MET A 284 -15.51 -15.08 12.30
CA MET A 284 -16.65 -15.01 13.23
C MET A 284 -17.85 -14.34 12.56
N SER A 285 -17.65 -13.14 11.99
CA SER A 285 -18.72 -12.38 11.30
C SER A 285 -19.30 -13.17 10.13
N LYS A 286 -18.45 -13.82 9.32
CA LYS A 286 -18.91 -14.72 8.25
C LYS A 286 -19.78 -15.86 8.76
N THR A 287 -19.42 -16.47 9.90
CA THR A 287 -20.17 -17.55 10.52
C THR A 287 -21.48 -17.05 11.09
N THR A 288 -21.50 -15.89 11.74
CA THR A 288 -22.69 -15.24 12.27
C THR A 288 -23.68 -14.89 11.16
N ILE A 289 -23.19 -14.34 10.03
CA ILE A 289 -24.04 -14.07 8.84
C ILE A 289 -24.67 -15.36 8.32
N LYS A 290 -23.88 -16.44 8.19
CA LYS A 290 -24.41 -17.74 7.75
C LYS A 290 -25.43 -18.33 8.73
N ALA A 291 -25.21 -18.16 10.04
CA ALA A 291 -26.17 -18.60 11.06
C ALA A 291 -27.47 -17.82 10.96
N ALA A 292 -27.37 -16.50 10.80
CA ALA A 292 -28.55 -15.64 10.61
C ALA A 292 -29.32 -16.00 9.32
N GLN A 293 -28.64 -16.26 8.21
CA GLN A 293 -29.25 -16.72 6.96
C GLN A 293 -30.04 -18.03 7.17
N LYS A 294 -29.45 -19.01 7.87
CA LYS A 294 -30.13 -20.28 8.18
C LYS A 294 -31.29 -20.12 9.16
N GLN A 295 -31.28 -19.09 9.98
CA GLN A 295 -32.39 -18.78 10.87
C GLN A 295 -33.55 -18.15 10.12
N VAL A 296 -33.30 -17.29 9.15
CA VAL A 296 -34.30 -16.62 8.31
C VAL A 296 -34.88 -17.59 7.28
N ASP A 297 -34.04 -18.43 6.69
CA ASP A 297 -34.44 -19.46 5.70
C ASP A 297 -33.90 -20.83 6.15
N PRO A 298 -34.55 -21.46 7.13
CA PRO A 298 -34.05 -22.71 7.70
C PRO A 298 -34.22 -23.88 6.73
N PRO A 299 -33.32 -24.87 6.75
CA PRO A 299 -33.53 -26.14 6.10
C PRO A 299 -34.84 -26.77 6.59
N LEU A 300 -35.60 -27.35 5.68
CA LEU A 300 -36.85 -27.98 6.00
C LEU A 300 -36.65 -29.49 6.25
N LEU A 301 -37.27 -29.98 7.30
CA LEU A 301 -37.42 -31.42 7.52
C LEU A 301 -38.66 -31.83 6.75
N VAL A 302 -38.47 -32.62 5.72
CA VAL A 302 -39.55 -33.14 4.88
C VAL A 302 -39.67 -34.65 5.17
N PRO A 303 -40.82 -35.14 5.64
CA PRO A 303 -41.03 -36.55 5.81
C PRO A 303 -40.92 -37.31 4.49
N ASP A 304 -40.39 -38.52 4.54
CA ASP A 304 -40.14 -39.36 3.38
C ASP A 304 -41.40 -39.84 2.69
N ASP A 305 -42.56 -39.84 3.41
CA ASP A 305 -43.84 -40.25 2.89
C ASP A 305 -44.94 -39.20 3.11
N GLY A 306 -45.82 -39.02 2.14
CA GLY A 306 -47.04 -38.28 2.28
C GLY A 306 -47.08 -36.83 1.74
N PHE A 307 -46.04 -36.34 1.08
CA PHE A 307 -45.99 -35.00 0.46
C PHE A 307 -46.01 -35.05 -1.07
N ILE A 308 -46.65 -34.02 -1.66
CA ILE A 308 -46.66 -33.81 -3.11
C ILE A 308 -45.55 -32.78 -3.43
N LEU A 309 -44.50 -33.21 -4.06
CA LEU A 309 -43.42 -32.34 -4.55
C LEU A 309 -43.86 -31.60 -5.83
N PRO A 310 -43.34 -30.38 -6.07
CA PRO A 310 -42.35 -29.63 -5.29
C PRO A 310 -42.93 -28.82 -4.14
N VAL A 311 -42.16 -28.76 -3.02
CA VAL A 311 -42.52 -27.89 -1.86
C VAL A 311 -42.25 -26.43 -2.25
N ARG A 312 -43.27 -25.58 -1.99
CA ARG A 312 -43.17 -24.12 -2.26
C ARG A 312 -42.78 -23.37 -0.99
N THR A 313 -41.58 -22.80 -0.98
CA THR A 313 -41.04 -22.04 0.16
C THR A 313 -41.22 -20.53 0.03
N VAL A 314 -41.93 -20.07 -1.01
CA VAL A 314 -42.22 -18.63 -1.20
C VAL A 314 -43.30 -18.14 -0.26
N PRO A 315 -43.29 -16.86 0.18
CA PRO A 315 -44.32 -16.29 1.00
C PRO A 315 -45.73 -16.49 0.38
N GLY A 316 -46.66 -17.04 1.16
CA GLY A 316 -48.00 -17.35 0.69
C GLY A 316 -48.12 -18.62 -0.18
N GLY A 317 -47.04 -19.39 -0.32
CA GLY A 317 -47.02 -20.66 -1.08
C GLY A 317 -47.92 -21.71 -0.40
N LEU A 318 -48.79 -22.35 -1.20
CA LEU A 318 -49.65 -23.46 -0.72
C LEU A 318 -48.90 -24.77 -0.91
N ASN A 319 -48.74 -25.51 0.17
CA ASN A 319 -48.18 -26.85 0.19
C ASN A 319 -49.27 -27.85 0.61
N PHE A 320 -49.49 -28.85 -0.21
CA PHE A 320 -50.51 -29.87 0.06
C PHE A 320 -49.87 -31.10 0.69
N TYR A 321 -50.56 -31.66 1.70
CA TYR A 321 -50.17 -32.91 2.36
C TYR A 321 -51.33 -33.87 2.44
N ARG A 322 -51.07 -35.14 2.63
CA ARG A 322 -52.09 -36.19 2.64
C ARG A 322 -52.90 -36.10 3.91
N SER A 323 -54.25 -36.07 3.77
CA SER A 323 -55.13 -36.04 4.91
C SER A 323 -54.97 -37.31 5.78
N GLY A 324 -54.78 -37.11 7.11
CA GLY A 324 -54.60 -38.22 8.08
C GLY A 324 -53.13 -38.49 8.48
N THR A 325 -52.14 -37.87 7.84
CA THR A 325 -50.75 -37.92 8.31
C THR A 325 -50.52 -36.88 9.41
N ARG A 326 -49.83 -37.26 10.50
CA ARG A 326 -49.39 -36.36 11.58
C ARG A 326 -48.11 -35.62 11.22
N ASP A 327 -47.43 -36.07 10.22
CA ASP A 327 -46.14 -35.53 9.82
C ASP A 327 -46.34 -34.27 9.01
N ARG A 328 -45.66 -33.19 9.44
CA ARG A 328 -45.65 -31.87 8.79
C ARG A 328 -44.25 -31.52 8.35
N ILE A 329 -44.16 -30.64 7.37
CA ILE A 329 -42.91 -30.01 7.03
C ILE A 329 -42.58 -29.04 8.16
N GLU A 330 -41.49 -29.27 8.85
CA GLU A 330 -41.07 -28.43 9.96
C GLU A 330 -39.70 -27.79 9.65
N PRO A 331 -39.52 -26.49 10.01
CA PRO A 331 -38.17 -25.89 9.89
C PRO A 331 -37.24 -26.56 10.90
N LEU A 332 -36.03 -26.91 10.44
CA LEU A 332 -34.96 -27.39 11.33
C LEU A 332 -34.56 -26.26 12.29
N ASN A 333 -34.91 -26.41 13.56
CA ASN A 333 -34.56 -25.43 14.58
C ASN A 333 -33.09 -25.59 14.97
N ILE A 334 -32.24 -24.67 14.49
CA ILE A 334 -30.78 -24.70 14.65
C ILE A 334 -30.34 -23.94 15.91
N GLY A 335 -31.24 -23.48 16.76
CA GLY A 335 -30.90 -22.84 18.04
C GLY A 335 -29.89 -21.70 17.91
N ALA A 336 -30.18 -20.69 17.08
CA ALA A 336 -29.20 -19.70 16.64
C ALA A 336 -28.96 -18.52 17.61
N ASN A 337 -29.42 -18.62 18.87
CA ASN A 337 -29.15 -17.54 19.82
C ASN A 337 -27.76 -17.77 20.47
N ASN A 338 -26.75 -17.09 19.94
CA ASN A 338 -25.36 -17.19 20.44
C ASN A 338 -24.86 -15.83 20.98
N PRO A 339 -25.31 -15.40 22.19
CA PRO A 339 -24.89 -14.14 22.79
C PRO A 339 -23.39 -14.13 23.10
N LEU A 340 -22.79 -15.30 23.32
CA LEU A 340 -21.36 -15.44 23.54
C LEU A 340 -20.54 -15.06 22.28
N GLY A 341 -21.02 -15.46 21.10
CA GLY A 341 -20.38 -15.12 19.83
C GLY A 341 -20.38 -13.61 19.55
N LEU A 342 -21.50 -12.95 19.80
CA LEU A 342 -21.60 -11.48 19.64
C LEU A 342 -20.67 -10.71 20.58
N ASN A 343 -20.57 -11.16 21.84
CA ASN A 343 -19.67 -10.55 22.81
C ASN A 343 -18.18 -10.74 22.39
N MET A 344 -17.82 -11.92 21.90
CA MET A 344 -16.48 -12.18 21.39
C MET A 344 -16.14 -11.33 20.16
N GLU A 345 -17.08 -11.13 19.22
CA GLU A 345 -16.89 -10.24 18.08
C GLU A 345 -16.61 -8.80 18.54
N GLU A 346 -17.40 -8.29 19.49
CA GLU A 346 -17.20 -6.92 20.00
C GLU A 346 -15.85 -6.79 20.74
N GLN A 347 -15.43 -7.79 21.49
CA GLN A 347 -14.10 -7.82 22.09
C GLN A 347 -12.98 -7.76 21.02
N ARG A 348 -13.13 -8.48 19.89
CA ARG A 348 -12.16 -8.42 18.79
C ARG A 348 -12.18 -7.07 18.10
N ARG A 349 -13.36 -6.47 17.84
CA ARG A 349 -13.46 -5.10 17.30
C ARG A 349 -12.73 -4.10 18.19
N ASN A 350 -12.90 -4.21 19.50
CA ASN A 350 -12.24 -3.33 20.47
C ASN A 350 -10.72 -3.55 20.49
N SER A 351 -10.24 -4.79 20.40
CA SER A 351 -8.80 -5.10 20.28
C SER A 351 -8.21 -4.46 19.02
N ILE A 352 -8.90 -4.57 17.88
CA ILE A 352 -8.48 -3.96 16.62
C ILE A 352 -8.45 -2.43 16.75
N ARG A 353 -9.53 -1.81 17.26
CA ARG A 353 -9.59 -0.36 17.48
C ARG A 353 -8.44 0.13 18.36
N ASN A 354 -8.09 -0.61 19.40
CA ASN A 354 -6.98 -0.28 20.28
C ASN A 354 -5.62 -0.40 19.57
N ALA A 355 -5.42 -1.40 18.72
CA ALA A 355 -4.20 -1.56 17.94
C ALA A 355 -3.94 -0.38 16.98
N PHE A 356 -5.00 0.29 16.51
CA PHE A 356 -4.95 1.49 15.69
C PHE A 356 -5.19 2.79 16.45
N TYR A 357 -5.20 2.77 17.78
CA TYR A 357 -5.39 3.95 18.65
C TYR A 357 -6.71 4.71 18.43
N VAL A 358 -7.71 4.08 17.82
CA VAL A 358 -8.99 4.72 17.44
C VAL A 358 -9.65 5.43 18.61
N ASN A 359 -9.76 4.78 19.77
CA ASN A 359 -10.41 5.34 20.94
C ASN A 359 -9.66 6.57 21.50
N GLN A 360 -8.34 6.62 21.39
CA GLN A 360 -7.52 7.74 21.84
C GLN A 360 -7.64 8.93 20.90
N LEU A 361 -7.67 8.67 19.59
CA LEU A 361 -7.78 9.69 18.56
C LEU A 361 -9.16 10.35 18.55
N MET A 362 -10.25 9.59 18.82
CA MET A 362 -11.59 10.14 18.92
C MET A 362 -11.82 11.02 20.17
N MET A 363 -11.01 10.87 21.22
CA MET A 363 -11.08 11.73 22.42
C MET A 363 -10.36 13.09 22.25
N GLN A 364 -9.57 13.25 21.19
CA GLN A 364 -8.81 14.48 20.93
C GLN A 364 -9.53 15.42 19.92
N GLN A 365 -10.65 15.00 19.37
CA GLN A 365 -11.55 15.81 18.57
C GLN A 365 -12.66 16.43 19.41
#